data_c2658d7aca81ec614450e95ac6dc6ea7
#
_entry.id   c2658d7aca81ec614450e95ac6dc6ea7
#
_cell.length_a   1.000
_cell.length_b   1.000
_cell.length_c   1.000
_cell.angle_alpha   90.00
_cell.angle_beta   90.00
_cell.angle_gamma   90.00
#
_symmetry.space_group_name_H-M   'P 1'
#
loop_
_entity.id
_entity.type
_entity.pdbx_description
1 polymer ?
#
loop_
_entity_poly.entity_id
_entity_poly.type
_entity_poly.pdbx_seq_one_letter_code
_entity_poly.pdbx_strand_id
1 'polypeptide(L)'
;MFLVTITLSDYETGAKYRGDYEKDLCALQDRLGRILAAYIVHGKRALVVCEGWDAAGKGGAIQRMTAKWDPRAFQVWPIEAPTPDEKARHFLWRFWTKLPGAGEIAVFDRSWYGRVLVERVEGLASEAEWRRGYDEINEFEAQQAFDGTTIVKLFFHVTQAVQDERLQARIAHPWKRWKVSADDFRNRLKRPQYLAAIEEMFAHADTSWAPWAAIDGNNKKAARIAALAAVAARLEAAVPMAPPEADPAILALAREAFGTGEG
;
A
#
# COMPACT_ATOMS: atom_id res chain seq x y z
N MET A 1 -4.87 7.92 -23.07
CA MET A 1 -4.20 6.61 -22.91
C MET A 1 -5.19 5.75 -22.16
N PHE A 2 -5.77 4.74 -22.80
CA PHE A 2 -6.71 3.85 -22.11
C PHE A 2 -5.92 3.06 -21.08
N LEU A 3 -6.32 3.14 -19.81
CA LEU A 3 -5.80 2.27 -18.78
C LEU A 3 -6.22 0.82 -19.10
N VAL A 4 -5.33 -0.12 -18.91
CA VAL A 4 -5.65 -1.55 -19.12
C VAL A 4 -6.63 -1.94 -18.03
N THR A 5 -7.82 -2.38 -18.41
CA THR A 5 -8.83 -2.85 -17.45
C THR A 5 -8.26 -4.04 -16.66
N ILE A 6 -8.21 -3.91 -15.33
CA ILE A 6 -7.76 -4.99 -14.46
C ILE A 6 -8.85 -6.06 -14.40
N THR A 7 -8.50 -7.27 -14.85
CA THR A 7 -9.35 -8.46 -14.77
C THR A 7 -8.80 -9.38 -13.68
N LEU A 8 -9.54 -9.62 -12.59
CA LEU A 8 -9.03 -10.34 -11.42
C LEU A 8 -8.60 -11.78 -11.73
N SER A 9 -9.25 -12.46 -12.69
CA SER A 9 -8.85 -13.82 -13.11
C SER A 9 -7.43 -13.92 -13.65
N ASP A 10 -6.86 -12.83 -14.17
CA ASP A 10 -5.47 -12.78 -14.64
C ASP A 10 -4.47 -12.88 -13.48
N TYR A 11 -4.93 -12.65 -12.26
CA TYR A 11 -4.16 -12.68 -11.01
C TYR A 11 -4.44 -13.91 -10.15
N GLU A 12 -4.87 -15.01 -10.77
CA GLU A 12 -5.18 -16.30 -10.13
C GLU A 12 -4.20 -17.42 -10.52
N THR A 13 -3.09 -17.09 -11.14
CA THR A 13 -2.14 -18.08 -11.65
C THR A 13 -1.45 -18.87 -10.55
N GLY A 14 -1.24 -18.27 -9.38
CA GLY A 14 -0.50 -18.87 -8.27
C GLY A 14 0.94 -19.26 -8.63
N ALA A 15 1.48 -18.65 -9.68
CA ALA A 15 2.80 -18.98 -10.21
C ALA A 15 3.87 -18.88 -9.12
N LYS A 16 4.67 -19.93 -8.96
CA LYS A 16 5.78 -19.95 -8.01
C LYS A 16 6.86 -18.96 -8.45
N TYR A 17 7.42 -18.24 -7.48
CA TYR A 17 8.60 -17.43 -7.75
C TYR A 17 9.77 -18.30 -8.20
N ARG A 18 10.41 -17.95 -9.31
CA ARG A 18 11.48 -18.75 -9.94
C ARG A 18 12.89 -18.22 -9.69
N GLY A 19 13.01 -17.00 -9.12
CA GLY A 19 14.30 -16.40 -8.76
C GLY A 19 14.82 -16.87 -7.38
N ASP A 20 15.97 -16.34 -6.98
CA ASP A 20 16.47 -16.47 -5.61
C ASP A 20 15.70 -15.48 -4.70
N TYR A 21 14.69 -16.02 -4.03
CA TYR A 21 13.76 -15.19 -3.25
C TYR A 21 14.47 -14.34 -2.18
N GLU A 22 15.41 -14.89 -1.45
CA GLU A 22 16.06 -14.17 -0.34
C GLU A 22 17.01 -13.08 -0.88
N LYS A 23 17.74 -13.37 -1.94
CA LYS A 23 18.61 -12.40 -2.62
C LYS A 23 17.78 -11.28 -3.26
N ASP A 24 16.74 -11.61 -3.99
CA ASP A 24 15.92 -10.64 -4.72
C ASP A 24 15.10 -9.78 -3.76
N LEU A 25 14.60 -10.37 -2.65
CA LEU A 25 13.93 -9.63 -1.58
C LEU A 25 14.90 -8.64 -0.92
N CYS A 26 16.11 -9.08 -0.58
CA CYS A 26 17.11 -8.21 0.02
C CYS A 26 17.46 -7.03 -0.90
N ALA A 27 17.67 -7.29 -2.19
CA ALA A 27 17.96 -6.25 -3.18
C ALA A 27 16.82 -5.22 -3.32
N LEU A 28 15.54 -5.68 -3.31
CA LEU A 28 14.38 -4.78 -3.32
C LEU A 28 14.27 -3.97 -2.03
N GLN A 29 14.56 -4.55 -0.87
CA GLN A 29 14.58 -3.83 0.41
C GLN A 29 15.67 -2.76 0.45
N ASP A 30 16.86 -3.04 -0.08
CA ASP A 30 17.93 -2.04 -0.20
C ASP A 30 17.56 -0.92 -1.17
N ARG A 31 16.93 -1.27 -2.29
CA ARG A 31 16.42 -0.29 -3.24
C ARG A 31 15.34 0.62 -2.59
N LEU A 32 14.38 0.05 -1.88
CA LEU A 32 13.34 0.79 -1.18
C LEU A 32 13.90 1.67 -0.05
N GLY A 33 14.95 1.24 0.66
CA GLY A 33 15.67 2.06 1.64
C GLY A 33 16.32 3.28 1.00
N ARG A 34 16.98 3.12 -0.16
CA ARG A 34 17.54 4.26 -0.92
C ARG A 34 16.46 5.20 -1.45
N ILE A 35 15.30 4.67 -1.90
CA ILE A 35 14.16 5.49 -2.33
C ILE A 35 13.66 6.34 -1.17
N LEU A 36 13.45 5.76 0.02
CA LEU A 36 13.02 6.56 1.19
C LEU A 36 14.05 7.66 1.52
N ALA A 37 15.35 7.35 1.48
CA ALA A 37 16.39 8.37 1.69
C ALA A 37 16.27 9.51 0.64
N ALA A 38 16.00 9.20 -0.62
CA ALA A 38 15.78 10.21 -1.65
C ALA A 38 14.53 11.05 -1.37
N TYR A 39 13.42 10.44 -0.88
CA TYR A 39 12.23 11.18 -0.47
C TYR A 39 12.51 12.15 0.67
N ILE A 40 13.28 11.73 1.69
CA ILE A 40 13.72 12.59 2.79
C ILE A 40 14.51 13.78 2.27
N VAL A 41 15.54 13.51 1.46
CA VAL A 41 16.46 14.54 0.95
C VAL A 41 15.76 15.58 0.08
N HIS A 42 14.84 15.12 -0.77
CA HIS A 42 14.12 15.99 -1.70
C HIS A 42 12.79 16.51 -1.16
N GLY A 43 12.44 16.23 0.11
CA GLY A 43 11.19 16.67 0.72
C GLY A 43 9.94 16.14 -0.01
N LYS A 44 10.04 14.99 -0.71
CA LYS A 44 8.91 14.40 -1.43
C LYS A 44 7.99 13.65 -0.49
N ARG A 45 6.73 13.44 -0.91
CA ARG A 45 5.71 12.72 -0.14
C ARG A 45 5.17 11.54 -0.93
N ALA A 46 4.82 10.46 -0.26
CA ALA A 46 4.14 9.35 -0.91
C ALA A 46 3.07 8.69 -0.03
N LEU A 47 2.06 8.15 -0.70
CA LEU A 47 1.02 7.30 -0.16
C LEU A 47 1.15 5.91 -0.80
N VAL A 48 1.20 4.86 0.03
CA VAL A 48 1.12 3.48 -0.43
C VAL A 48 -0.16 2.87 0.14
N VAL A 49 -1.11 2.57 -0.72
CA VAL A 49 -2.41 1.99 -0.38
C VAL A 49 -2.38 0.49 -0.64
N CYS A 50 -2.68 -0.31 0.37
CA CYS A 50 -2.74 -1.76 0.28
C CYS A 50 -4.17 -2.25 0.53
N GLU A 51 -4.89 -2.58 -0.53
CA GLU A 51 -6.22 -3.17 -0.51
C GLU A 51 -6.20 -4.64 -0.92
N GLY A 52 -7.30 -5.33 -0.76
CA GLY A 52 -7.47 -6.73 -1.20
C GLY A 52 -8.04 -7.63 -0.13
N TRP A 53 -8.21 -8.91 -0.51
CA TRP A 53 -8.87 -9.91 0.32
C TRP A 53 -8.21 -10.14 1.68
N ASP A 54 -9.01 -10.56 2.64
CA ASP A 54 -8.49 -11.04 3.93
C ASP A 54 -7.60 -12.26 3.69
N ALA A 55 -6.53 -12.37 4.44
CA ALA A 55 -5.48 -13.38 4.26
C ALA A 55 -4.71 -13.32 2.91
N ALA A 56 -4.91 -12.33 2.04
CA ALA A 56 -4.21 -12.21 0.76
C ALA A 56 -2.70 -11.94 0.91
N GLY A 57 -2.25 -11.36 2.03
CA GLY A 57 -0.82 -11.17 2.29
C GLY A 57 -0.38 -9.72 2.44
N LYS A 58 -1.30 -8.75 2.49
CA LYS A 58 -1.04 -7.31 2.68
C LYS A 58 -0.01 -7.03 3.77
N GLY A 59 -0.30 -7.36 5.02
CA GLY A 59 0.59 -7.10 6.15
C GLY A 59 1.97 -7.77 6.02
N GLY A 60 2.06 -8.94 5.35
CA GLY A 60 3.34 -9.59 5.07
C GLY A 60 4.17 -8.89 3.98
N ALA A 61 3.53 -8.21 3.03
CA ALA A 61 4.18 -7.35 2.05
C ALA A 61 4.61 -6.03 2.70
N ILE A 62 3.74 -5.39 3.47
CA ILE A 62 4.05 -4.14 4.22
C ILE A 62 5.28 -4.34 5.12
N GLN A 63 5.29 -5.40 5.94
CA GLN A 63 6.43 -5.70 6.81
C GLN A 63 7.75 -5.83 6.06
N ARG A 64 7.74 -6.40 4.85
CA ARG A 64 8.95 -6.56 4.04
C ARG A 64 9.35 -5.30 3.30
N MET A 65 8.38 -4.54 2.85
CA MET A 65 8.59 -3.25 2.21
C MET A 65 9.30 -2.27 3.14
N THR A 66 8.85 -2.21 4.41
CA THR A 66 9.36 -1.26 5.40
C THR A 66 10.58 -1.76 6.19
N ALA A 67 11.06 -2.98 5.93
CA ALA A 67 12.08 -3.65 6.77
C ALA A 67 13.41 -2.88 6.86
N LYS A 68 13.77 -2.10 5.85
CA LYS A 68 14.99 -1.27 5.82
C LYS A 68 14.70 0.23 5.73
N TRP A 69 13.49 0.64 6.04
CA TRP A 69 13.11 2.04 6.07
C TRP A 69 13.48 2.69 7.41
N ASP A 70 13.89 3.96 7.38
CA ASP A 70 14.07 4.75 8.59
C ASP A 70 12.71 4.99 9.27
N PRO A 71 12.53 4.52 10.53
CA PRO A 71 11.23 4.61 11.20
C PRO A 71 10.77 6.05 11.50
N ARG A 72 11.64 7.04 11.34
CA ARG A 72 11.32 8.46 11.52
C ARG A 72 10.65 9.08 10.29
N ALA A 73 10.74 8.42 9.12
CA ALA A 73 10.28 8.96 7.84
C ALA A 73 9.14 8.17 7.21
N PHE A 74 8.52 7.26 7.94
CA PHE A 74 7.31 6.60 7.48
C PHE A 74 6.34 6.27 8.61
N GLN A 75 5.07 6.13 8.24
CA GLN A 75 4.04 5.66 9.15
C GLN A 75 3.21 4.57 8.47
N VAL A 76 2.93 3.49 9.18
CA VAL A 76 1.95 2.47 8.75
C VAL A 76 0.64 2.70 9.50
N TRP A 77 -0.44 2.88 8.76
CA TRP A 77 -1.79 3.07 9.28
C TRP A 77 -2.64 1.82 9.04
N PRO A 78 -2.84 0.96 10.05
CA PRO A 78 -3.88 -0.06 9.97
C PRO A 78 -5.24 0.63 10.10
N ILE A 79 -6.07 0.49 9.08
CA ILE A 79 -7.38 1.13 9.05
C ILE A 79 -8.45 0.15 9.53
N GLU A 80 -9.02 0.46 10.66
CA GLU A 80 -10.10 -0.27 11.30
C GLU A 80 -11.45 0.43 11.09
N ALA A 81 -12.53 -0.13 11.66
CA ALA A 81 -13.84 0.50 11.67
C ALA A 81 -13.74 1.93 12.25
N PRO A 82 -14.46 2.90 11.67
CA PRO A 82 -14.40 4.29 12.16
C PRO A 82 -14.96 4.40 13.59
N THR A 83 -14.31 5.22 14.41
CA THR A 83 -14.77 5.59 15.75
C THR A 83 -16.09 6.39 15.66
N PRO A 84 -16.83 6.55 16.77
CA PRO A 84 -18.05 7.39 16.77
C PRO A 84 -17.78 8.84 16.30
N ASP A 85 -16.65 9.44 16.68
CA ASP A 85 -16.26 10.79 16.24
C ASP A 85 -15.95 10.84 14.75
N GLU A 86 -15.26 9.82 14.21
CA GLU A 86 -15.00 9.70 12.77
C GLU A 86 -16.28 9.47 11.97
N LYS A 87 -17.25 8.71 12.50
CA LYS A 87 -18.57 8.50 11.87
C LYS A 87 -19.43 9.76 11.81
N ALA A 88 -19.26 10.69 12.74
CA ALA A 88 -19.97 11.97 12.76
C ALA A 88 -19.44 12.95 11.70
N ARG A 89 -18.38 12.61 10.97
CA ARG A 89 -17.70 13.45 9.99
C ARG A 89 -17.72 12.79 8.62
N HIS A 90 -17.34 13.55 7.60
CA HIS A 90 -17.14 12.99 6.26
C HIS A 90 -16.11 11.84 6.31
N PHE A 91 -16.36 10.73 5.62
CA PHE A 91 -15.54 9.52 5.73
C PHE A 91 -14.06 9.74 5.38
N LEU A 92 -13.75 10.71 4.50
CA LEU A 92 -12.37 11.06 4.16
C LEU A 92 -11.65 11.85 5.27
N TRP A 93 -12.38 12.47 6.21
CA TRP A 93 -11.78 13.29 7.25
C TRP A 93 -10.69 12.57 8.04
N ARG A 94 -10.92 11.31 8.41
CA ARG A 94 -9.98 10.50 9.16
C ARG A 94 -8.68 10.20 8.43
N PHE A 95 -8.66 10.35 7.11
CA PHE A 95 -7.48 10.10 6.27
C PHE A 95 -6.65 11.38 6.08
N TRP A 96 -7.28 12.56 6.07
CA TRP A 96 -6.56 13.82 6.00
C TRP A 96 -5.54 14.00 7.13
N THR A 97 -5.85 13.54 8.34
CA THR A 97 -4.96 13.59 9.51
C THR A 97 -3.81 12.57 9.47
N LYS A 98 -3.80 11.68 8.47
CA LYS A 98 -2.83 10.61 8.29
C LYS A 98 -1.97 10.78 7.03
N LEU A 99 -2.13 11.90 6.34
CA LEU A 99 -1.31 12.21 5.17
C LEU A 99 0.13 12.50 5.58
N PRO A 100 1.12 12.13 4.75
CA PRO A 100 2.53 12.33 5.06
C PRO A 100 2.94 13.80 4.93
N GLY A 101 3.87 14.24 5.76
CA GLY A 101 4.60 15.48 5.61
C GLY A 101 5.73 15.40 4.58
N ALA A 102 6.46 16.50 4.39
CA ALA A 102 7.62 16.54 3.50
C ALA A 102 8.70 15.54 3.96
N GLY A 103 9.18 14.69 3.06
CA GLY A 103 10.16 13.65 3.33
C GLY A 103 9.56 12.36 3.91
N GLU A 104 8.24 12.23 3.96
CA GLU A 104 7.59 11.09 4.61
C GLU A 104 6.81 10.22 3.62
N ILE A 105 6.64 8.94 3.97
CA ILE A 105 5.78 7.97 3.28
C ILE A 105 4.74 7.42 4.25
N ALA A 106 3.45 7.55 3.91
CA ALA A 106 2.37 6.90 4.64
C ALA A 106 1.93 5.61 3.92
N VAL A 107 1.87 4.51 4.67
CA VAL A 107 1.42 3.20 4.18
C VAL A 107 0.08 2.87 4.83
N PHE A 108 -0.95 2.66 4.03
CA PHE A 108 -2.30 2.32 4.49
C PHE A 108 -2.56 0.82 4.32
N ASP A 109 -2.75 0.07 5.42
CA ASP A 109 -3.30 -1.30 5.40
C ASP A 109 -4.82 -1.20 5.49
N ARG A 110 -5.51 -1.30 4.37
CA ARG A 110 -6.85 -0.80 4.05
C ARG A 110 -6.89 0.73 4.01
N SER A 111 -7.94 1.31 3.42
CA SER A 111 -7.94 2.75 3.14
C SER A 111 -9.36 3.32 3.02
N TRP A 112 -9.46 4.49 2.41
CA TRP A 112 -10.71 5.15 2.05
C TRP A 112 -11.58 4.34 1.09
N TYR A 113 -11.00 3.37 0.38
CA TYR A 113 -11.74 2.43 -0.47
C TYR A 113 -12.72 1.55 0.32
N GLY A 114 -12.60 1.50 1.65
CA GLY A 114 -13.60 0.90 2.52
C GLY A 114 -15.03 1.40 2.25
N ARG A 115 -15.21 2.68 1.85
CA ARG A 115 -16.51 3.29 1.47
C ARG A 115 -17.20 2.51 0.35
N VAL A 116 -16.47 2.16 -0.69
CA VAL A 116 -16.99 1.49 -1.89
C VAL A 116 -16.83 -0.04 -1.83
N LEU A 117 -16.16 -0.57 -0.82
CA LEU A 117 -15.96 -2.00 -0.58
C LEU A 117 -16.78 -2.46 0.63
N VAL A 118 -16.18 -2.49 1.83
CA VAL A 118 -16.81 -3.06 3.03
C VAL A 118 -18.06 -2.29 3.45
N GLU A 119 -18.06 -0.96 3.41
CA GLU A 119 -19.23 -0.19 3.83
C GLU A 119 -20.41 -0.37 2.86
N ARG A 120 -20.15 -0.50 1.56
CA ARG A 120 -21.14 -0.86 0.55
C ARG A 120 -21.69 -2.27 0.78
N VAL A 121 -20.81 -3.28 0.85
CA VAL A 121 -21.21 -4.70 0.91
C VAL A 121 -21.89 -5.06 2.22
N GLU A 122 -21.48 -4.43 3.32
CA GLU A 122 -22.08 -4.64 4.64
C GLU A 122 -23.31 -3.74 4.90
N GLY A 123 -23.68 -2.87 3.95
CA GLY A 123 -24.81 -1.96 4.11
C GLY A 123 -24.59 -0.87 5.17
N LEU A 124 -23.34 -0.50 5.41
CA LEU A 124 -22.96 0.56 6.34
C LEU A 124 -23.00 1.95 5.70
N ALA A 125 -22.98 2.02 4.38
CA ALA A 125 -23.22 3.20 3.58
C ALA A 125 -24.44 2.98 2.67
N SER A 126 -25.30 3.98 2.54
CA SER A 126 -26.41 3.96 1.58
C SER A 126 -25.91 3.92 0.14
N GLU A 127 -26.78 3.55 -0.81
CA GLU A 127 -26.42 3.51 -2.22
C GLU A 127 -25.93 4.87 -2.73
N ALA A 128 -26.59 5.95 -2.34
CA ALA A 128 -26.20 7.31 -2.70
C ALA A 128 -24.81 7.67 -2.15
N GLU A 129 -24.47 7.25 -0.94
CA GLU A 129 -23.17 7.55 -0.30
C GLU A 129 -22.01 6.78 -0.94
N TRP A 130 -22.15 5.47 -1.19
CA TRP A 130 -21.04 4.73 -1.78
C TRP A 130 -20.86 5.04 -3.27
N ARG A 131 -21.95 5.35 -4.02
CA ARG A 131 -21.84 5.79 -5.42
C ARG A 131 -21.08 7.12 -5.53
N ARG A 132 -21.47 8.11 -4.73
CA ARG A 132 -20.74 9.38 -4.63
C ARG A 132 -19.30 9.20 -4.17
N GLY A 133 -19.04 8.17 -3.36
CA GLY A 133 -17.73 7.84 -2.82
C GLY A 133 -16.65 7.62 -3.89
N TYR A 134 -16.98 7.19 -5.10
CA TYR A 134 -16.01 7.09 -6.20
C TYR A 134 -15.46 8.45 -6.62
N ASP A 135 -16.34 9.43 -6.83
CA ASP A 135 -15.95 10.78 -7.22
C ASP A 135 -15.15 11.45 -6.10
N GLU A 136 -15.62 11.34 -4.85
CA GLU A 136 -14.97 11.90 -3.66
C GLU A 136 -13.57 11.31 -3.45
N ILE A 137 -13.37 10.02 -3.68
CA ILE A 137 -12.07 9.35 -3.61
C ILE A 137 -11.15 9.84 -4.72
N ASN A 138 -11.65 9.93 -5.96
CA ASN A 138 -10.87 10.39 -7.10
C ASN A 138 -10.42 11.84 -6.92
N GLU A 139 -11.30 12.72 -6.43
CA GLU A 139 -10.96 14.11 -6.12
C GLU A 139 -9.94 14.21 -4.99
N PHE A 140 -10.08 13.42 -3.93
CA PHE A 140 -9.13 13.36 -2.83
C PHE A 140 -7.74 12.93 -3.31
N GLU A 141 -7.65 11.85 -4.09
CA GLU A 141 -6.40 11.37 -4.67
C GLU A 141 -5.80 12.38 -5.67
N ALA A 142 -6.63 13.02 -6.50
CA ALA A 142 -6.19 14.04 -7.45
C ALA A 142 -5.58 15.25 -6.73
N GLN A 143 -6.19 15.73 -5.65
CA GLN A 143 -5.65 16.81 -4.85
C GLN A 143 -4.25 16.47 -4.30
N GLN A 144 -4.07 15.25 -3.77
CA GLN A 144 -2.77 14.81 -3.28
C GLN A 144 -1.73 14.68 -4.41
N ALA A 145 -2.13 14.09 -5.54
CA ALA A 145 -1.24 13.90 -6.68
C ALA A 145 -0.80 15.23 -7.30
N PHE A 146 -1.71 16.19 -7.47
CA PHE A 146 -1.42 17.52 -8.02
C PHE A 146 -0.60 18.38 -7.06
N ASP A 147 -0.70 18.15 -5.75
CA ASP A 147 0.17 18.75 -4.74
C ASP A 147 1.52 18.02 -4.59
N GLY A 148 1.88 17.14 -5.54
CA GLY A 148 3.17 16.49 -5.66
C GLY A 148 3.37 15.25 -4.79
N THR A 149 2.30 14.68 -4.22
CA THR A 149 2.36 13.41 -3.49
C THR A 149 2.28 12.23 -4.47
N THR A 150 3.23 11.31 -4.43
CA THR A 150 3.19 10.09 -5.24
C THR A 150 2.24 9.08 -4.61
N ILE A 151 1.26 8.60 -5.38
CA ILE A 151 0.31 7.60 -4.91
C ILE A 151 0.60 6.25 -5.57
N VAL A 152 0.71 5.21 -4.76
CA VAL A 152 0.86 3.80 -5.17
C VAL A 152 -0.31 3.01 -4.61
N LYS A 153 -1.08 2.36 -5.47
CA LYS A 153 -2.23 1.54 -5.05
C LYS A 153 -1.98 0.08 -5.41
N LEU A 154 -2.00 -0.80 -4.41
CA LEU A 154 -1.85 -2.23 -4.55
C LEU A 154 -3.14 -2.95 -4.16
N PHE A 155 -3.62 -3.83 -5.02
CA PHE A 155 -4.73 -4.71 -4.71
C PHE A 155 -4.27 -6.17 -4.67
N PHE A 156 -4.30 -6.80 -3.48
CA PHE A 156 -3.89 -8.19 -3.30
C PHE A 156 -5.07 -9.13 -3.54
N HIS A 157 -5.04 -9.84 -4.67
CA HIS A 157 -6.04 -10.82 -5.04
C HIS A 157 -5.61 -12.25 -4.68
N VAL A 158 -6.54 -13.05 -4.19
CA VAL A 158 -6.39 -14.49 -3.98
C VAL A 158 -7.67 -15.21 -4.37
N THR A 159 -7.55 -16.45 -4.85
CA THR A 159 -8.69 -17.33 -5.03
C THR A 159 -9.35 -17.65 -3.69
N GLN A 160 -10.63 -18.02 -3.74
CA GLN A 160 -11.35 -18.44 -2.53
C GLN A 160 -10.68 -19.64 -1.85
N ALA A 161 -10.21 -20.60 -2.62
CA ALA A 161 -9.55 -21.80 -2.09
C ALA A 161 -8.29 -21.45 -1.28
N VAL A 162 -7.45 -20.55 -1.80
CA VAL A 162 -6.24 -20.08 -1.09
C VAL A 162 -6.59 -19.25 0.13
N GLN A 163 -7.65 -18.43 0.06
CA GLN A 163 -8.14 -17.68 1.21
C GLN A 163 -8.59 -18.61 2.33
N ASP A 164 -9.40 -19.62 2.01
CA ASP A 164 -9.93 -20.61 2.95
C ASP A 164 -8.79 -21.40 3.62
N GLU A 165 -7.81 -21.90 2.84
CA GLU A 165 -6.61 -22.56 3.38
C GLU A 165 -5.88 -21.68 4.39
N ARG A 166 -5.68 -20.42 4.05
CA ARG A 166 -4.94 -19.46 4.92
C ARG A 166 -5.69 -19.09 6.18
N LEU A 167 -7.01 -18.94 6.12
CA LEU A 167 -7.84 -18.68 7.30
C LEU A 167 -7.83 -19.90 8.25
N GLN A 168 -7.99 -21.12 7.72
CA GLN A 168 -7.86 -22.35 8.50
C GLN A 168 -6.49 -22.47 9.16
N ALA A 169 -5.40 -22.22 8.40
CA ALA A 169 -4.05 -22.25 8.94
C ALA A 169 -3.82 -21.20 10.06
N ARG A 170 -4.47 -20.03 9.99
CA ARG A 170 -4.40 -19.03 11.07
C ARG A 170 -5.11 -19.50 12.34
N ILE A 171 -6.30 -20.12 12.22
CA ILE A 171 -7.06 -20.66 13.35
C ILE A 171 -6.26 -21.80 14.02
N ALA A 172 -5.69 -22.71 13.24
CA ALA A 172 -4.91 -23.83 13.74
C ALA A 172 -3.65 -23.40 14.50
N HIS A 173 -3.05 -22.26 14.15
CA HIS A 173 -1.79 -21.81 14.74
C HIS A 173 -2.01 -20.84 15.93
N PRO A 174 -1.66 -21.22 17.19
CA PRO A 174 -1.96 -20.40 18.37
C PRO A 174 -1.54 -18.93 18.28
N TRP A 175 -0.32 -18.66 17.79
CA TRP A 175 0.24 -17.32 17.64
C TRP A 175 -0.25 -16.55 16.40
N LYS A 176 -1.24 -17.09 15.65
CA LYS A 176 -1.84 -16.41 14.50
C LYS A 176 -3.34 -16.21 14.64
N ARG A 177 -3.97 -16.79 15.67
CA ARG A 177 -5.43 -16.69 15.92
C ARG A 177 -5.91 -15.26 16.08
N TRP A 178 -5.10 -14.40 16.69
CA TRP A 178 -5.42 -12.98 16.85
C TRP A 178 -5.56 -12.21 15.53
N LYS A 179 -5.07 -12.78 14.42
CA LYS A 179 -5.20 -12.21 13.06
C LYS A 179 -6.50 -12.58 12.35
N VAL A 180 -7.40 -13.29 13.04
CA VAL A 180 -8.69 -13.72 12.46
C VAL A 180 -9.81 -13.10 13.28
N SER A 181 -10.72 -12.44 12.58
CA SER A 181 -11.91 -11.83 13.16
C SER A 181 -13.19 -12.44 12.57
N ALA A 182 -14.34 -12.13 13.16
CA ALA A 182 -15.64 -12.50 12.60
C ALA A 182 -15.86 -11.88 11.22
N ASP A 183 -15.25 -10.71 10.96
CA ASP A 183 -15.35 -10.01 9.68
C ASP A 183 -14.71 -10.80 8.53
N ASP A 184 -13.56 -11.46 8.77
CA ASP A 184 -12.92 -12.32 7.76
C ASP A 184 -13.90 -13.37 7.20
N PHE A 185 -14.74 -13.94 8.07
CA PHE A 185 -15.73 -14.95 7.66
C PHE A 185 -16.96 -14.33 7.02
N ARG A 186 -17.45 -13.20 7.52
CA ARG A 186 -18.57 -12.47 6.90
C ARG A 186 -18.20 -12.04 5.48
N ASN A 187 -17.03 -11.45 5.31
CA ASN A 187 -16.50 -11.03 4.01
C ASN A 187 -16.38 -12.22 3.05
N ARG A 188 -15.87 -13.35 3.56
CA ARG A 188 -15.75 -14.59 2.78
C ARG A 188 -17.11 -15.11 2.31
N LEU A 189 -18.15 -15.06 3.15
CA LEU A 189 -19.52 -15.49 2.80
C LEU A 189 -20.16 -14.59 1.74
N LYS A 190 -19.78 -13.32 1.69
CA LYS A 190 -20.27 -12.32 0.72
C LYS A 190 -19.33 -12.14 -0.47
N ARG A 191 -18.46 -13.12 -0.76
CA ARG A 191 -17.44 -13.00 -1.81
C ARG A 191 -17.99 -12.53 -3.17
N PRO A 192 -19.15 -13.00 -3.68
CA PRO A 192 -19.68 -12.51 -4.96
C PRO A 192 -19.98 -11.01 -4.94
N GLN A 193 -20.54 -10.49 -3.83
CA GLN A 193 -20.83 -9.07 -3.68
C GLN A 193 -19.53 -8.24 -3.62
N TYR A 194 -18.51 -8.74 -2.91
CA TYR A 194 -17.19 -8.11 -2.90
C TYR A 194 -16.53 -8.12 -4.27
N LEU A 195 -16.63 -9.21 -5.05
CA LEU A 195 -16.09 -9.26 -6.42
C LEU A 195 -16.71 -8.16 -7.28
N ALA A 196 -18.04 -8.04 -7.30
CA ALA A 196 -18.72 -6.98 -8.05
C ALA A 196 -18.28 -5.57 -7.59
N ALA A 197 -18.13 -5.35 -6.27
CA ALA A 197 -17.67 -4.08 -5.74
C ALA A 197 -16.21 -3.76 -6.14
N ILE A 198 -15.33 -4.76 -6.17
CA ILE A 198 -13.92 -4.60 -6.56
C ILE A 198 -13.80 -4.31 -8.06
N GLU A 199 -14.55 -4.99 -8.91
CA GLU A 199 -14.57 -4.74 -10.36
C GLU A 199 -15.05 -3.31 -10.66
N GLU A 200 -16.12 -2.87 -9.98
CA GLU A 200 -16.63 -1.51 -10.10
C GLU A 200 -15.63 -0.48 -9.55
N MET A 201 -14.92 -0.79 -8.45
CA MET A 201 -13.84 0.06 -7.93
C MET A 201 -12.73 0.26 -8.96
N PHE A 202 -12.28 -0.78 -9.65
CA PHE A 202 -11.28 -0.62 -10.71
C PHE A 202 -11.82 0.20 -11.88
N ALA A 203 -13.08 -0.04 -12.28
CA ALA A 203 -13.69 0.71 -13.39
C ALA A 203 -13.78 2.21 -13.13
N HIS A 204 -14.03 2.62 -11.88
CA HIS A 204 -14.24 4.02 -11.52
C HIS A 204 -13.02 4.72 -10.92
N ALA A 205 -12.08 3.98 -10.34
CA ALA A 205 -10.99 4.58 -9.56
C ALA A 205 -9.58 4.14 -10.02
N ASP A 206 -9.44 3.58 -11.21
CA ASP A 206 -8.14 3.36 -11.86
C ASP A 206 -7.78 4.60 -12.67
N THR A 207 -7.13 5.57 -12.05
CA THR A 207 -6.84 6.87 -12.62
C THR A 207 -5.39 6.97 -13.10
N SER A 208 -5.11 7.86 -14.08
CA SER A 208 -3.76 8.05 -14.62
C SER A 208 -2.76 8.61 -13.59
N TRP A 209 -3.23 9.38 -12.62
CA TRP A 209 -2.39 9.95 -11.55
C TRP A 209 -2.16 8.96 -10.39
N ALA A 210 -3.06 8.01 -10.18
CA ALA A 210 -2.98 6.97 -9.16
C ALA A 210 -3.50 5.62 -9.70
N PRO A 211 -2.76 4.94 -10.61
CA PRO A 211 -3.20 3.67 -11.16
C PRO A 211 -3.09 2.54 -10.13
N TRP A 212 -4.00 1.56 -10.24
CA TRP A 212 -3.95 0.34 -9.47
C TRP A 212 -2.92 -0.65 -10.04
N ALA A 213 -2.24 -1.35 -9.15
CA ALA A 213 -1.45 -2.53 -9.45
C ALA A 213 -2.07 -3.74 -8.74
N ALA A 214 -2.66 -4.65 -9.50
CA ALA A 214 -3.17 -5.90 -8.95
C ALA A 214 -2.01 -6.89 -8.73
N ILE A 215 -2.05 -7.60 -7.60
CA ILE A 215 -1.01 -8.54 -7.16
C ILE A 215 -1.64 -9.93 -7.00
N ASP A 216 -1.14 -10.92 -7.75
CA ASP A 216 -1.48 -12.33 -7.53
C ASP A 216 -0.94 -12.78 -6.17
N GLY A 217 -1.83 -12.80 -5.19
CA GLY A 217 -1.53 -13.18 -3.81
C GLY A 217 -1.45 -14.69 -3.59
N ASN A 218 -1.81 -15.54 -4.57
CA ASN A 218 -1.90 -17.00 -4.38
C ASN A 218 -0.55 -17.63 -4.02
N ASN A 219 0.58 -17.09 -4.53
CA ASN A 219 1.91 -17.47 -4.08
C ASN A 219 2.54 -16.35 -3.24
N LYS A 220 2.80 -16.61 -1.95
CA LYS A 220 3.30 -15.58 -1.02
C LYS A 220 4.66 -15.00 -1.42
N LYS A 221 5.59 -15.80 -1.97
CA LYS A 221 6.92 -15.31 -2.35
C LYS A 221 6.82 -14.42 -3.59
N ALA A 222 6.12 -14.88 -4.62
CA ALA A 222 5.88 -14.12 -5.83
C ALA A 222 5.14 -12.82 -5.55
N ALA A 223 4.05 -12.87 -4.76
CA ALA A 223 3.28 -11.68 -4.38
C ALA A 223 4.12 -10.61 -3.69
N ARG A 224 5.01 -11.01 -2.78
CA ARG A 224 5.88 -10.05 -2.06
C ARG A 224 6.86 -9.37 -2.99
N ILE A 225 7.53 -10.13 -3.86
CA ILE A 225 8.46 -9.57 -4.85
C ILE A 225 7.72 -8.63 -5.79
N ALA A 226 6.56 -9.04 -6.32
CA ALA A 226 5.76 -8.21 -7.22
C ALA A 226 5.30 -6.91 -6.56
N ALA A 227 4.79 -6.97 -5.32
CA ALA A 227 4.34 -5.81 -4.59
C ALA A 227 5.48 -4.82 -4.30
N LEU A 228 6.62 -5.31 -3.80
CA LEU A 228 7.78 -4.46 -3.51
C LEU A 228 8.35 -3.84 -4.81
N ALA A 229 8.42 -4.61 -5.89
CA ALA A 229 8.88 -4.13 -7.19
C ALA A 229 7.95 -3.02 -7.76
N ALA A 230 6.62 -3.20 -7.66
CA ALA A 230 5.65 -2.20 -8.10
C ALA A 230 5.79 -0.89 -7.30
N VAL A 231 5.92 -0.98 -5.96
CA VAL A 231 6.15 0.19 -5.10
C VAL A 231 7.46 0.87 -5.46
N ALA A 232 8.57 0.10 -5.54
CA ALA A 232 9.88 0.67 -5.87
C ALA A 232 9.86 1.37 -7.24
N ALA A 233 9.30 0.76 -8.27
CA ALA A 233 9.25 1.35 -9.60
C ALA A 233 8.48 2.68 -9.61
N ARG A 234 7.32 2.75 -8.94
CA ARG A 234 6.47 3.95 -8.92
C ARG A 234 7.11 5.08 -8.11
N LEU A 235 7.67 4.77 -6.94
CA LEU A 235 8.29 5.76 -6.08
C LEU A 235 9.60 6.30 -6.67
N GLU A 236 10.44 5.42 -7.22
CA GLU A 236 11.72 5.80 -7.82
C GLU A 236 11.55 6.72 -9.06
N ALA A 237 10.49 6.49 -9.86
CA ALA A 237 10.18 7.33 -11.01
C ALA A 237 9.76 8.76 -10.64
N ALA A 238 9.42 9.03 -9.37
CA ALA A 238 8.91 10.31 -8.91
C ALA A 238 9.93 11.17 -8.14
N VAL A 239 11.16 10.69 -7.95
CA VAL A 239 12.19 11.37 -7.17
C VAL A 239 13.56 11.21 -7.83
N PRO A 240 14.42 12.24 -7.81
CA PRO A 240 15.82 12.08 -8.23
C PRO A 240 16.54 11.08 -7.31
N MET A 241 17.24 10.10 -7.92
CA MET A 241 17.95 9.06 -7.17
C MET A 241 19.44 9.34 -6.97
N ALA A 242 19.94 10.46 -7.50
CA ALA A 242 21.30 10.89 -7.24
C ALA A 242 21.44 11.33 -5.76
N PRO A 243 22.53 10.93 -5.07
CA PRO A 243 22.78 11.43 -3.73
C PRO A 243 22.99 12.95 -3.77
N PRO A 244 22.60 13.68 -2.70
CA PRO A 244 22.85 15.12 -2.62
C PRO A 244 24.35 15.38 -2.58
N GLU A 245 24.78 16.53 -3.09
CA GLU A 245 26.14 17.00 -2.88
C GLU A 245 26.37 17.26 -1.38
N ALA A 246 27.59 16.97 -0.92
CA ALA A 246 27.93 17.24 0.44
C ALA A 246 28.06 18.76 0.67
N ASP A 247 27.47 19.28 1.74
CA ASP A 247 27.57 20.70 2.10
C ASP A 247 29.04 21.08 2.36
N PRO A 248 29.60 22.04 1.61
CA PRO A 248 31.00 22.45 1.79
C PRO A 248 31.33 22.91 3.22
N ALA A 249 30.35 23.54 3.92
CA ALA A 249 30.55 23.96 5.30
C ALA A 249 30.66 22.76 6.26
N ILE A 250 29.85 21.72 6.05
CA ILE A 250 29.93 20.48 6.83
C ILE A 250 31.26 19.77 6.55
N LEU A 251 31.68 19.73 5.29
CA LEU A 251 32.98 19.12 4.93
C LEU A 251 34.17 19.88 5.57
N ALA A 252 34.10 21.23 5.64
CA ALA A 252 35.13 22.03 6.31
C ALA A 252 35.20 21.73 7.81
N LEU A 253 34.03 21.70 8.50
CA LEU A 253 33.95 21.36 9.93
C LEU A 253 34.44 19.92 10.20
N ALA A 254 34.11 18.98 9.33
CA ALA A 254 34.57 17.60 9.46
C ALA A 254 36.08 17.48 9.33
N ARG A 255 36.69 18.23 8.41
CA ARG A 255 38.17 18.29 8.28
C ARG A 255 38.82 18.87 9.53
N GLU A 256 38.23 19.94 10.10
CA GLU A 256 38.69 20.52 11.36
C GLU A 256 38.56 19.54 12.53
N ALA A 257 37.43 18.87 12.66
CA ALA A 257 37.11 17.97 13.77
C ALA A 257 37.92 16.66 13.74
N PHE A 258 38.18 16.10 12.57
CA PHE A 258 38.85 14.80 12.43
C PHE A 258 40.34 14.90 12.07
N GLY A 259 40.86 16.13 11.84
CA GLY A 259 42.17 16.34 11.27
C GLY A 259 42.23 16.02 9.77
N THR A 260 43.08 16.68 9.04
CA THR A 260 43.35 16.33 7.64
C THR A 260 44.03 14.98 7.60
N GLY A 261 43.32 13.92 7.47
CA GLY A 261 43.84 12.62 7.09
C GLY A 261 44.33 12.71 5.64
N GLU A 262 45.54 13.19 5.41
CA GLU A 262 46.32 12.84 4.24
C GLU A 262 46.75 11.38 4.44
N GLY A 263 46.14 10.49 3.65
CA GLY A 263 46.45 9.09 3.55
C GLY A 263 45.97 8.54 2.23
#